data_d1a646b1b492a24fb4d4cd8312a8946a
#
_entry.id   d1a646b1b492a24fb4d4cd8312a8946a
#
_cell.length_a   1.000
_cell.length_b   1.000
_cell.length_c   1.000
_cell.angle_alpha   90.00
_cell.angle_beta   90.00
_cell.angle_gamma   90.00
#
_symmetry.space_group_name_H-M   'P 1'
#
loop_
_entity.id
_entity.type
_entity.pdbx_description
1 polymer ?
#
loop_
_entity_poly.entity_id
_entity_poly.type
_entity_poly.pdbx_seq_one_letter_code
_entity_poly.pdbx_strand_id
1 'polypeptide(L)'
;MGLLSIKSDVGDLVKQYKTIDPFILISRLGIGYLETPFDMETLGVTVTSDNHSTITLNQNILTFQKPFIAAHELGHVIEHKGESTTFFREQCFGCNIPRIEAEANKFAFNLLLFELNDNEVEYNKYDIVRQLEFPDSMASYI
;
A
#
# COMPACT_ATOMS: atom_id res chain seq x y z
N MET A 1 2.28 -11.39 -11.74
CA MET A 1 2.05 -9.98 -12.01
C MET A 1 3.35 -9.21 -12.10
N GLY A 2 3.50 -8.35 -13.07
CA GLY A 2 4.68 -7.51 -13.22
C GLY A 2 4.38 -6.06 -12.84
N LEU A 3 5.44 -5.25 -12.79
CA LEU A 3 5.33 -3.83 -12.49
C LEU A 3 4.39 -3.10 -13.47
N LEU A 4 4.41 -3.44 -14.76
CA LEU A 4 3.53 -2.82 -15.76
C LEU A 4 2.06 -3.08 -15.47
N SER A 5 1.72 -4.29 -14.99
CA SER A 5 0.35 -4.64 -14.61
C SER A 5 -0.09 -3.82 -13.39
N ILE A 6 0.79 -3.66 -12.39
CA ILE A 6 0.50 -2.87 -11.20
C ILE A 6 0.28 -1.40 -11.57
N LYS A 7 1.15 -0.83 -12.41
CA LYS A 7 0.98 0.56 -12.90
C LYS A 7 -0.34 0.75 -13.63
N SER A 8 -0.72 -0.22 -14.46
CA SER A 8 -1.98 -0.18 -15.20
C SER A 8 -3.17 -0.21 -14.25
N ASP A 9 -3.14 -1.10 -13.26
CA ASP A 9 -4.23 -1.24 -12.29
C ASP A 9 -4.39 0.03 -11.45
N VAL A 10 -3.29 0.61 -10.99
CA VAL A 10 -3.31 1.89 -10.27
C VAL A 10 -3.87 3.00 -11.16
N GLY A 11 -3.41 3.09 -12.39
CA GLY A 11 -3.89 4.09 -13.34
C GLY A 11 -5.40 3.99 -13.57
N ASP A 12 -5.92 2.78 -13.72
CA ASP A 12 -7.35 2.55 -13.90
C ASP A 12 -8.15 3.00 -12.68
N LEU A 13 -7.66 2.68 -11.46
CA LEU A 13 -8.31 3.11 -10.22
C LEU A 13 -8.35 4.64 -10.10
N VAL A 14 -7.22 5.29 -10.32
CA VAL A 14 -7.13 6.75 -10.20
C VAL A 14 -8.03 7.45 -11.23
N LYS A 15 -8.07 6.96 -12.44
CA LYS A 15 -8.92 7.53 -13.51
C LYS A 15 -10.40 7.33 -13.22
N GLN A 16 -10.76 6.15 -12.70
CA GLN A 16 -12.16 5.83 -12.41
C GLN A 16 -12.69 6.63 -11.21
N TYR A 17 -11.92 6.71 -10.13
CA TYR A 17 -12.36 7.32 -8.87
C TYR A 17 -11.86 8.75 -8.67
N LYS A 18 -10.95 9.22 -9.53
CA LYS A 18 -10.42 10.58 -9.53
C LYS A 18 -9.78 10.99 -8.21
N THR A 19 -9.05 10.06 -7.61
CA THR A 19 -8.33 10.28 -6.34
C THR A 19 -7.16 9.32 -6.23
N ILE A 20 -6.12 9.75 -5.50
CA ILE A 20 -5.02 8.89 -5.08
C ILE A 20 -5.10 8.57 -3.57
N ASP A 21 -6.13 9.05 -2.89
CA ASP A 21 -6.30 8.83 -1.46
C ASP A 21 -6.74 7.38 -1.22
N PRO A 22 -5.90 6.56 -0.57
CA PRO A 22 -6.22 5.16 -0.35
C PRO A 22 -7.46 4.96 0.52
N PHE A 23 -7.73 5.86 1.46
CA PHE A 23 -8.90 5.75 2.34
C PHE A 23 -10.20 5.99 1.56
N ILE A 24 -10.19 6.93 0.64
CA ILE A 24 -11.35 7.18 -0.22
C ILE A 24 -11.57 5.98 -1.15
N LEU A 25 -10.49 5.44 -1.75
CA LEU A 25 -10.58 4.26 -2.61
C LEU A 25 -11.13 3.06 -1.85
N ILE A 26 -10.63 2.80 -0.65
CA ILE A 26 -11.11 1.71 0.21
C ILE A 26 -12.61 1.83 0.44
N SER A 27 -13.07 3.02 0.80
CA SER A 27 -14.49 3.29 1.02
C SER A 27 -15.33 3.07 -0.24
N ARG A 28 -14.88 3.62 -1.36
CA ARG A 28 -15.62 3.53 -2.63
C ARG A 28 -15.69 2.13 -3.20
N LEU A 29 -14.67 1.32 -2.94
CA LEU A 29 -14.64 -0.08 -3.38
C LEU A 29 -15.44 -1.01 -2.46
N GLY A 30 -16.03 -0.49 -1.39
CA GLY A 30 -16.82 -1.29 -0.46
C GLY A 30 -15.98 -2.19 0.43
N ILE A 31 -14.71 -1.86 0.61
CA ILE A 31 -13.80 -2.60 1.49
C ILE A 31 -14.00 -2.12 2.92
N GLY A 32 -14.10 -3.05 3.88
CA GLY A 32 -14.18 -2.70 5.29
C GLY A 32 -12.87 -2.08 5.77
N TYR A 33 -12.96 -1.13 6.68
CA TYR A 33 -11.78 -0.46 7.24
C TYR A 33 -11.92 -0.28 8.74
N LEU A 34 -10.90 -0.69 9.49
CA LEU A 34 -10.84 -0.57 10.94
C LEU A 34 -9.44 -0.16 11.36
N GLU A 35 -9.34 0.49 12.52
CA GLU A 35 -8.08 0.70 13.22
C GLU A 35 -8.21 0.06 14.60
N THR A 36 -7.19 -0.67 15.02
CA THR A 36 -7.18 -1.35 16.31
C THR A 36 -5.74 -1.43 16.83
N PRO A 37 -5.55 -1.55 18.14
CA PRO A 37 -4.19 -1.73 18.66
C PRO A 37 -3.67 -3.13 18.33
N PHE A 38 -2.51 -3.16 17.68
CA PHE A 38 -1.69 -4.35 17.50
C PHE A 38 -0.37 -4.14 18.22
N ASP A 39 0.47 -5.16 18.27
CA ASP A 39 1.85 -4.98 18.73
C ASP A 39 2.63 -4.11 17.72
N MET A 40 3.83 -3.69 18.12
CA MET A 40 4.63 -2.76 17.28
C MET A 40 5.13 -3.38 15.99
N GLU A 41 5.12 -4.70 15.89
CA GLU A 41 5.60 -5.42 14.71
C GLU A 41 4.53 -5.57 13.62
N THR A 42 3.26 -5.41 13.96
CA THR A 42 2.15 -5.55 13.02
C THR A 42 1.69 -4.18 12.55
N LEU A 43 1.84 -3.88 11.26
CA LEU A 43 1.44 -2.59 10.68
C LEU A 43 0.00 -2.60 10.22
N GLY A 44 -0.44 -3.71 9.61
CA GLY A 44 -1.79 -3.85 9.10
C GLY A 44 -2.11 -5.28 8.75
N VAL A 45 -3.37 -5.54 8.51
CA VAL A 45 -3.88 -6.87 8.16
C VAL A 45 -4.98 -6.72 7.14
N THR A 46 -4.95 -7.56 6.10
CA THR A 46 -6.06 -7.71 5.16
C THR A 46 -6.66 -9.08 5.37
N VAL A 47 -7.96 -9.13 5.62
CA VAL A 47 -8.72 -10.38 5.77
C VAL A 47 -9.76 -10.43 4.66
N THR A 48 -9.78 -11.55 3.92
CA THR A 48 -10.77 -11.78 2.87
C THR A 48 -11.56 -13.02 3.21
N SER A 49 -12.89 -12.89 3.20
CA SER A 49 -13.83 -13.98 3.47
C SER A 49 -15.08 -13.77 2.63
N ASP A 50 -15.52 -14.81 1.92
CA ASP A 50 -16.74 -14.76 1.08
C ASP A 50 -16.74 -13.59 0.09
N ASN A 51 -15.61 -13.37 -0.57
CA ASN A 51 -15.40 -12.27 -1.53
C ASN A 51 -15.51 -10.88 -0.92
N HIS A 52 -15.44 -10.78 0.40
CA HIS A 52 -15.44 -9.48 1.10
C HIS A 52 -14.10 -9.30 1.81
N SER A 53 -13.49 -8.14 1.61
CA SER A 53 -12.21 -7.82 2.23
C SER A 53 -12.37 -6.73 3.28
N THR A 54 -11.61 -6.87 4.36
CA THR A 54 -11.50 -5.87 5.42
C THR A 54 -10.04 -5.56 5.66
N ILE A 55 -9.70 -4.29 5.67
CA ILE A 55 -8.38 -3.78 5.99
C ILE A 55 -8.39 -3.24 7.40
N THR A 56 -7.46 -3.70 8.22
CA THR A 56 -7.29 -3.21 9.59
C THR A 56 -5.87 -2.67 9.74
N LEU A 57 -5.73 -1.42 10.16
CA LEU A 57 -4.43 -0.83 10.45
C LEU A 57 -4.17 -0.81 11.96
N ASN A 58 -2.89 -0.91 12.32
CA ASN A 58 -2.49 -0.67 13.70
C ASN A 58 -2.69 0.81 14.02
N GLN A 59 -3.52 1.10 15.01
CA GLN A 59 -3.81 2.49 15.40
C GLN A 59 -2.60 3.22 15.97
N ASN A 60 -1.57 2.49 16.39
CA ASN A 60 -0.39 3.04 17.06
C ASN A 60 0.78 3.31 16.10
N ILE A 61 0.57 3.20 14.79
CA ILE A 61 1.59 3.61 13.82
C ILE A 61 1.59 5.13 13.65
N LEU A 62 2.70 5.67 13.15
CA LEU A 62 2.82 7.11 12.92
C LEU A 62 1.78 7.57 11.90
N THR A 63 1.11 8.67 12.20
CA THR A 63 -0.01 9.15 11.37
C THR A 63 0.39 9.37 9.91
N PHE A 64 1.58 9.89 9.66
CA PHE A 64 2.03 10.13 8.29
C PHE A 64 2.41 8.86 7.53
N GLN A 65 2.56 7.72 8.20
CA GLN A 65 2.78 6.42 7.55
C GLN A 65 1.48 5.72 7.18
N LYS A 66 0.35 6.10 7.80
CA LYS A 66 -0.93 5.42 7.57
C LYS A 66 -1.36 5.38 6.10
N PRO A 67 -1.23 6.46 5.31
CA PRO A 67 -1.59 6.40 3.90
C PRO A 67 -0.81 5.33 3.13
N PHE A 68 0.49 5.18 3.40
CA PHE A 68 1.29 4.15 2.75
C PHE A 68 0.81 2.75 3.14
N ILE A 69 0.59 2.53 4.43
CA ILE A 69 0.15 1.21 4.91
C ILE A 69 -1.23 0.88 4.38
N ALA A 70 -2.15 1.85 4.36
CA ALA A 70 -3.46 1.65 3.76
C ALA A 70 -3.38 1.33 2.26
N ALA A 71 -2.51 2.02 1.53
CA ALA A 71 -2.29 1.76 0.10
C ALA A 71 -1.66 0.39 -0.14
N HIS A 72 -0.74 -0.04 0.73
CA HIS A 72 -0.15 -1.38 0.69
C HIS A 72 -1.24 -2.45 0.86
N GLU A 73 -2.09 -2.30 1.86
CA GLU A 73 -3.18 -3.25 2.10
C GLU A 73 -4.20 -3.24 0.97
N LEU A 74 -4.51 -2.07 0.42
CA LEU A 74 -5.35 -1.97 -0.78
C LEU A 74 -4.71 -2.73 -1.95
N GLY A 75 -3.39 -2.66 -2.08
CA GLY A 75 -2.66 -3.42 -3.09
C GLY A 75 -2.90 -4.92 -2.98
N HIS A 76 -2.94 -5.47 -1.77
CA HIS A 76 -3.29 -6.88 -1.56
C HIS A 76 -4.71 -7.19 -2.02
N VAL A 77 -5.66 -6.32 -1.73
CA VAL A 77 -7.05 -6.54 -2.15
C VAL A 77 -7.18 -6.56 -3.68
N ILE A 78 -6.48 -5.67 -4.36
CA ILE A 78 -6.56 -5.53 -5.82
C ILE A 78 -5.73 -6.61 -6.53
N GLU A 79 -4.50 -6.84 -6.08
CA GLU A 79 -3.54 -7.69 -6.80
C GLU A 79 -3.51 -9.14 -6.30
N HIS A 80 -3.92 -9.38 -5.07
CA HIS A 80 -3.86 -10.69 -4.44
C HIS A 80 -5.25 -11.12 -3.93
N LYS A 81 -6.22 -11.09 -4.84
CA LYS A 81 -7.62 -11.38 -4.52
C LYS A 81 -7.79 -12.73 -3.84
N GLY A 82 -8.57 -12.73 -2.77
CA GLY A 82 -8.88 -13.93 -2.03
C GLY A 82 -7.87 -14.30 -0.95
N GLU A 83 -6.73 -13.62 -0.89
CA GLU A 83 -5.73 -13.89 0.13
C GLU A 83 -5.94 -13.03 1.37
N SER A 84 -5.60 -13.60 2.52
CA SER A 84 -5.53 -12.87 3.79
C SER A 84 -4.06 -12.71 4.15
N THR A 85 -3.65 -11.50 4.49
CA THR A 85 -2.22 -11.16 4.67
C THR A 85 -2.03 -10.30 5.91
N THR A 86 -0.84 -10.44 6.51
CA THR A 86 -0.41 -9.59 7.63
C THR A 86 0.86 -8.84 7.23
N PHE A 87 0.84 -7.53 7.39
CA PHE A 87 1.97 -6.66 7.09
C PHE A 87 2.83 -6.52 8.35
N PHE A 88 3.86 -7.35 8.46
CA PHE A 88 4.82 -7.25 9.55
C PHE A 88 5.93 -6.26 9.21
N ARG A 89 6.28 -5.41 10.18
CA ARG A 89 7.35 -4.42 10.03
C ARG A 89 8.64 -5.05 9.54
N GLU A 90 9.02 -6.16 10.12
CA GLU A 90 10.27 -6.85 9.82
C GLU A 90 10.31 -7.41 8.40
N GLN A 91 9.20 -7.95 7.89
CA GLN A 91 9.10 -8.52 6.56
C GLN A 91 9.01 -7.47 5.45
N CYS A 92 8.61 -6.26 5.79
CA CYS A 92 8.21 -5.27 4.80
C CYS A 92 9.31 -4.31 4.42
N PHE A 93 10.31 -4.18 5.30
CA PHE A 93 11.39 -3.23 5.10
C PHE A 93 12.73 -3.90 4.77
N GLY A 94 12.74 -5.23 4.67
CA GLY A 94 13.95 -6.00 4.37
C GLY A 94 14.20 -6.20 2.88
N CYS A 95 15.36 -6.76 2.55
CA CYS A 95 15.77 -7.05 1.17
C CYS A 95 15.17 -8.34 0.63
N ASN A 96 14.77 -9.28 1.50
CA ASN A 96 14.25 -10.59 1.15
C ASN A 96 12.82 -10.75 1.64
N ILE A 97 11.90 -9.95 1.09
CA ILE A 97 10.49 -10.03 1.45
C ILE A 97 9.74 -10.94 0.46
N PRO A 98 8.63 -11.56 0.88
CA PRO A 98 7.79 -12.33 -0.03
C PRO A 98 7.34 -11.51 -1.23
N ARG A 99 7.17 -12.19 -2.38
CA ARG A 99 6.79 -11.51 -3.64
C ARG A 99 5.53 -10.68 -3.50
N ILE A 100 4.51 -11.19 -2.82
CA ILE A 100 3.24 -10.47 -2.69
C ILE A 100 3.41 -9.19 -1.86
N GLU A 101 4.32 -9.19 -0.87
CA GLU A 101 4.63 -7.99 -0.10
C GLU A 101 5.38 -6.96 -0.93
N ALA A 102 6.31 -7.42 -1.76
CA ALA A 102 7.01 -6.54 -2.71
C ALA A 102 6.03 -5.90 -3.70
N GLU A 103 5.10 -6.68 -4.23
CA GLU A 103 4.07 -6.19 -5.14
C GLU A 103 3.15 -5.18 -4.47
N ALA A 104 2.76 -5.43 -3.22
CA ALA A 104 1.94 -4.49 -2.46
C ALA A 104 2.67 -3.17 -2.18
N ASN A 105 3.99 -3.22 -1.88
CA ASN A 105 4.81 -2.02 -1.74
C ASN A 105 4.86 -1.21 -3.05
N LYS A 106 5.06 -1.89 -4.18
CA LYS A 106 5.06 -1.24 -5.49
C LYS A 106 3.71 -0.59 -5.80
N PHE A 107 2.62 -1.28 -5.48
CA PHE A 107 1.28 -0.73 -5.63
C PHE A 107 1.12 0.56 -4.82
N ALA A 108 1.54 0.54 -3.55
CA ALA A 108 1.42 1.68 -2.66
C ALA A 108 2.18 2.90 -3.19
N PHE A 109 3.43 2.73 -3.61
CA PHE A 109 4.21 3.84 -4.16
C PHE A 109 3.64 4.33 -5.50
N ASN A 110 3.21 3.43 -6.37
CA ASN A 110 2.59 3.83 -7.63
C ASN A 110 1.33 4.67 -7.39
N LEU A 111 0.52 4.30 -6.41
CA LEU A 111 -0.67 5.06 -6.07
C LEU A 111 -0.33 6.44 -5.50
N LEU A 112 0.50 6.48 -4.47
CA LEU A 112 0.80 7.72 -3.75
C LEU A 112 1.61 8.70 -4.60
N LEU A 113 2.44 8.21 -5.52
CA LEU A 113 3.26 9.04 -6.40
C LEU A 113 2.64 9.24 -7.78
N PHE A 114 1.40 8.77 -7.99
CA PHE A 114 0.77 8.79 -9.31
C PHE A 114 0.73 10.19 -9.92
N GLU A 115 0.32 11.19 -9.17
CA GLU A 115 0.22 12.56 -9.70
C GLU A 115 1.57 13.12 -10.08
N LEU A 116 2.61 12.84 -9.28
CA LEU A 116 3.97 13.27 -9.60
C LEU A 116 4.46 12.61 -10.89
N ASN A 117 4.24 11.30 -11.02
CA ASN A 117 4.66 10.55 -12.19
C ASN A 117 3.88 10.95 -13.44
N ASP A 118 2.57 11.17 -13.30
CA ASP A 118 1.70 11.54 -14.41
C ASP A 118 2.05 12.93 -14.94
N ASN A 119 2.46 13.85 -14.07
CA ASN A 119 2.87 15.20 -14.42
C ASN A 119 4.38 15.32 -14.69
N GLU A 120 5.09 14.20 -14.75
CA GLU A 120 6.52 14.13 -15.04
C GLU A 120 7.36 14.98 -14.07
N VAL A 121 6.93 15.07 -12.81
CA VAL A 121 7.68 15.77 -11.76
C VAL A 121 8.86 14.92 -11.31
N GLU A 122 10.05 15.49 -11.33
CA GLU A 122 11.23 14.80 -10.83
C GLU A 122 11.28 14.81 -9.31
N TYR A 123 11.70 13.68 -8.72
CA TYR A 123 11.90 13.55 -7.28
C TYR A 123 13.01 12.55 -7.01
N ASN A 124 13.59 12.65 -5.82
CA ASN A 124 14.59 11.69 -5.35
C ASN A 124 13.86 10.59 -4.56
N LYS A 125 14.02 9.35 -4.99
CA LYS A 125 13.35 8.19 -4.35
C LYS A 125 13.71 8.04 -2.87
N TYR A 126 14.96 8.33 -2.52
CA TYR A 126 15.41 8.25 -1.13
C TYR A 126 14.75 9.31 -0.25
N ASP A 127 14.54 10.52 -0.79
CA ASP A 127 13.82 11.56 -0.05
C ASP A 127 12.38 11.13 0.26
N ILE A 128 11.72 10.47 -0.69
CA ILE A 128 10.37 9.96 -0.49
C ILE A 128 10.32 8.97 0.69
N VAL A 129 11.18 7.97 0.69
CA VAL A 129 11.15 6.94 1.75
C VAL A 129 11.60 7.50 3.10
N ARG A 130 12.54 8.43 3.11
CA ARG A 130 13.01 9.08 4.35
C ARG A 130 11.94 9.96 4.99
N GLN A 131 11.13 10.63 4.18
CA GLN A 131 9.99 11.39 4.69
C GLN A 131 8.97 10.51 5.40
N LEU A 132 8.87 9.25 5.00
CA LEU A 132 8.01 8.26 5.64
C LEU A 132 8.69 7.56 6.82
N GLU A 133 9.94 7.91 7.09
CA GLU A 133 10.79 7.27 8.09
C GLU A 133 10.94 5.76 7.83
N PHE A 134 11.01 5.40 6.55
CA PHE A 134 11.30 4.03 6.12
C PHE A 134 12.79 3.87 5.80
N PRO A 135 13.33 2.64 5.89
CA PRO A 135 14.70 2.38 5.45
C PRO A 135 14.90 2.68 3.96
N ASP A 136 16.12 3.06 3.59
CA ASP A 136 16.47 3.38 2.20
C ASP A 136 16.20 2.22 1.24
N SER A 137 16.24 0.98 1.72
CA SER A 137 15.93 -0.21 0.92
C SER A 137 14.53 -0.16 0.29
N MET A 138 13.61 0.58 0.90
CA MET A 138 12.26 0.74 0.37
C MET A 138 12.23 1.52 -0.95
N ALA A 139 13.26 2.29 -1.27
CA ALA A 139 13.35 3.03 -2.53
C ALA A 139 13.35 2.10 -3.76
N SER A 140 13.71 0.83 -3.58
CA SER A 140 13.68 -0.14 -4.67
C SER A 140 12.26 -0.46 -5.19
N TYR A 141 11.24 -0.10 -4.43
CA TYR A 141 9.85 -0.33 -4.81
C TYR A 141 9.20 0.88 -5.52
N ILE A 142 9.95 1.97 -5.67
CA ILE A 142 9.49 3.16 -6.39
C ILE A 142 9.81 3.09 -7.87
#